data_27eb5abd9880b99b1ee8b2ff5eda82f7
#
_entry.id   27eb5abd9880b99b1ee8b2ff5eda82f7
#
_cell.length_a   1.000
_cell.length_b   1.000
_cell.length_c   1.000
_cell.angle_alpha   90.00
_cell.angle_beta   90.00
_cell.angle_gamma   90.00
#
_symmetry.space_group_name_H-M   'P 1'
#
loop_
_entity.id
_entity.type
_entity.pdbx_description
1 polymer ?
#
loop_
_entity_poly.entity_id
_entity_poly.type
_entity_poly.pdbx_seq_one_letter_code
_entity_poly.pdbx_strand_id
1 'polypeptide(L)'
;MNKELLWEMLATPSASGRETELGKKLYGYAGTFSHQVRTDEIGDVVAVLNPDCDFRVLLAGHMDEIALLVTAVTQEGFLRVNRTGGVFAPLYPGHKVQVITERGPLYGSVVFTREMAKKEDLAPKDLYIDIGAKSKEDALAHVSLGDPVIFDTDCRELLNGCVTGRGMDNRAGAFIVMEAVKKAREMGCAVGVYGAATVGEETTMNGAYFVASRVKPSLAIAVDVTYTSDYPGVDTAATGDVRVGGGPVLVNNPSCHRKLQRLLRRAAEKQGIAVQTEAATGRTGTDGDVIHKTGKGVPFSLVSIPLRYMHSPAEVGSLADIQGCIDLLAQFLADLDPSLDLTWY
;
A
#
# COMPACT_ATOMS: atom_id res chain seq x y z
N MET A 1 14.36 7.75 8.63
CA MET A 1 13.92 6.90 7.51
C MET A 1 14.88 6.95 6.33
N ASN A 2 14.95 5.89 5.54
CA ASN A 2 15.74 5.79 4.31
C ASN A 2 14.97 6.41 3.12
N LYS A 3 15.18 7.70 2.84
CA LYS A 3 14.47 8.39 1.75
C LYS A 3 14.81 7.83 0.36
N GLU A 4 16.05 7.39 0.13
CA GLU A 4 16.45 6.82 -1.16
C GLU A 4 15.65 5.57 -1.48
N LEU A 5 15.48 4.68 -0.49
CA LEU A 5 14.62 3.50 -0.66
C LEU A 5 13.16 3.88 -0.93
N LEU A 6 12.61 4.86 -0.21
CA LEU A 6 11.24 5.32 -0.44
C LEU A 6 11.05 5.78 -1.90
N TRP A 7 11.95 6.62 -2.41
CA TRP A 7 11.90 7.08 -3.80
C TRP A 7 12.04 5.94 -4.79
N GLU A 8 12.95 5.01 -4.52
CA GLU A 8 13.12 3.83 -5.36
C GLU A 8 11.87 2.95 -5.39
N MET A 9 11.22 2.74 -4.23
CA MET A 9 9.96 1.99 -4.15
C MET A 9 8.85 2.69 -4.94
N LEU A 10 8.68 4.00 -4.77
CA LEU A 10 7.64 4.77 -5.46
C LEU A 10 7.88 4.87 -6.99
N ALA A 11 9.13 4.78 -7.44
CA ALA A 11 9.48 4.75 -8.86
C ALA A 11 9.30 3.35 -9.48
N THR A 12 9.38 2.28 -8.69
CA THR A 12 9.32 0.90 -9.20
C THR A 12 7.88 0.51 -9.53
N PRO A 13 7.56 0.10 -10.77
CA PRO A 13 6.25 -0.47 -11.10
C PRO A 13 5.94 -1.72 -10.27
N SER A 14 4.74 -1.80 -9.74
CA SER A 14 4.32 -2.94 -8.89
C SER A 14 2.80 -3.19 -8.96
N ALA A 15 2.23 -3.18 -10.16
CA ALA A 15 0.83 -3.55 -10.33
C ALA A 15 0.53 -4.92 -9.74
N SER A 16 -0.68 -5.13 -9.18
CA SER A 16 -1.10 -6.43 -8.61
C SER A 16 -0.78 -7.58 -9.58
N GLY A 17 -0.05 -8.59 -9.08
CA GLY A 17 0.45 -9.74 -9.87
C GLY A 17 1.76 -9.46 -10.63
N ARG A 18 2.38 -8.29 -10.47
CA ARG A 18 3.66 -7.89 -11.07
C ARG A 18 4.60 -7.22 -10.05
N GLU A 19 4.54 -7.60 -8.80
CA GLU A 19 5.28 -7.01 -7.68
C GLU A 19 6.75 -7.51 -7.58
N THR A 20 7.15 -8.45 -8.42
CA THR A 20 8.44 -9.17 -8.31
C THR A 20 9.66 -8.24 -8.19
N GLU A 21 9.73 -7.17 -9.00
CA GLU A 21 10.91 -6.28 -8.98
C GLU A 21 10.98 -5.46 -7.69
N LEU A 22 9.85 -4.99 -7.18
CA LEU A 22 9.78 -4.32 -5.89
C LEU A 22 10.06 -5.30 -4.75
N GLY A 23 9.50 -6.51 -4.83
CA GLY A 23 9.75 -7.58 -3.86
C GLY A 23 11.24 -7.93 -3.73
N LYS A 24 11.99 -8.03 -4.84
CA LYS A 24 13.45 -8.26 -4.81
C LYS A 24 14.20 -7.16 -4.07
N LYS A 25 13.83 -5.90 -4.30
CA LYS A 25 14.44 -4.74 -3.63
C LYS A 25 14.17 -4.79 -2.12
N LEU A 26 12.92 -5.02 -1.72
CA LEU A 26 12.54 -5.16 -0.32
C LEU A 26 13.18 -6.37 0.36
N TYR A 27 13.31 -7.50 -0.34
CA TYR A 27 14.02 -8.68 0.16
C TYR A 27 15.48 -8.35 0.45
N GLY A 28 16.17 -7.70 -0.50
CA GLY A 28 17.57 -7.25 -0.31
C GLY A 28 17.69 -6.28 0.86
N TYR A 29 16.80 -5.29 0.95
CA TYR A 29 16.80 -4.33 2.04
C TYR A 29 16.54 -4.98 3.41
N ALA A 30 15.53 -5.83 3.51
CA ALA A 30 15.19 -6.56 4.74
C ALA A 30 16.36 -7.41 5.24
N GLY A 31 17.16 -7.98 4.31
CA GLY A 31 18.37 -8.75 4.63
C GLY A 31 19.46 -7.95 5.36
N THR A 32 19.44 -6.62 5.27
CA THR A 32 20.45 -5.77 5.93
C THR A 32 20.20 -5.59 7.44
N PHE A 33 18.97 -5.83 7.91
CA PHE A 33 18.61 -5.56 9.31
C PHE A 33 17.82 -6.67 10.00
N SER A 34 17.19 -7.60 9.30
CA SER A 34 16.39 -8.66 9.95
C SER A 34 17.23 -9.89 10.34
N HIS A 35 16.72 -10.70 11.26
CA HIS A 35 17.36 -11.98 11.60
C HIS A 35 17.12 -13.04 10.51
N GLN A 36 15.97 -12.96 9.83
CA GLN A 36 15.62 -13.78 8.68
C GLN A 36 14.81 -12.94 7.70
N VAL A 37 14.96 -13.21 6.41
CA VAL A 37 14.02 -12.73 5.38
C VAL A 37 13.34 -13.95 4.76
N ARG A 38 12.05 -13.89 4.59
CA ARG A 38 11.25 -14.95 3.97
C ARG A 38 10.51 -14.39 2.77
N THR A 39 10.37 -15.21 1.76
CA THR A 39 9.42 -15.03 0.67
C THR A 39 8.67 -16.34 0.48
N ASP A 40 7.58 -16.32 -0.23
CA ASP A 40 6.73 -17.48 -0.42
C ASP A 40 6.26 -17.60 -1.88
N GLU A 41 5.44 -18.60 -2.16
CA GLU A 41 4.93 -18.90 -3.49
C GLU A 41 3.92 -17.87 -3.98
N ILE A 42 3.41 -17.00 -3.09
CA ILE A 42 2.48 -15.92 -3.43
C ILE A 42 3.26 -14.66 -3.82
N GLY A 43 4.47 -14.46 -3.23
CA GLY A 43 5.34 -13.34 -3.54
C GLY A 43 5.51 -12.32 -2.41
N ASP A 44 4.94 -12.60 -1.22
CA ASP A 44 5.13 -11.75 -0.04
C ASP A 44 6.60 -11.69 0.37
N VAL A 45 7.03 -10.54 0.91
CA VAL A 45 8.37 -10.38 1.50
C VAL A 45 8.22 -10.10 2.99
N VAL A 46 8.83 -10.95 3.83
CA VAL A 46 8.68 -10.88 5.28
C VAL A 46 10.04 -10.72 5.96
N ALA A 47 10.24 -9.56 6.61
CA ALA A 47 11.37 -9.32 7.51
C ALA A 47 11.04 -9.87 8.91
N VAL A 48 11.91 -10.73 9.47
CA VAL A 48 11.64 -11.41 10.74
C VAL A 48 12.67 -11.04 11.80
N LEU A 49 12.19 -10.63 12.97
CA LEU A 49 12.99 -10.51 14.20
C LEU A 49 12.54 -11.55 15.22
N ASN A 50 13.49 -12.05 16.02
CA ASN A 50 13.23 -12.99 17.10
C ASN A 50 12.34 -14.18 16.69
N PRO A 51 12.74 -14.98 15.67
CA PRO A 51 11.90 -16.03 15.06
C PRO A 51 11.47 -17.12 16.03
N ASP A 52 12.22 -17.32 17.14
CA ASP A 52 11.99 -18.34 18.16
C ASP A 52 11.00 -17.89 19.24
N CYS A 53 10.55 -16.63 19.20
CA CYS A 53 9.55 -16.13 20.15
C CYS A 53 8.14 -16.60 19.75
N ASP A 54 7.41 -17.17 20.71
CA ASP A 54 6.04 -17.66 20.50
C ASP A 54 5.01 -16.51 20.39
N PHE A 55 5.29 -15.36 21.03
CA PHE A 55 4.45 -14.18 20.88
C PHE A 55 4.84 -13.44 19.61
N ARG A 56 4.06 -13.61 18.55
CA ARG A 56 4.36 -13.10 17.19
C ARG A 56 3.47 -11.93 16.85
N VAL A 57 4.09 -10.86 16.38
CA VAL A 57 3.43 -9.65 15.91
C VAL A 57 3.60 -9.58 14.39
N LEU A 58 2.50 -9.47 13.67
CA LEU A 58 2.50 -9.22 12.22
C LEU A 58 2.25 -7.74 11.97
N LEU A 59 3.17 -7.07 11.30
CA LEU A 59 2.91 -5.80 10.61
C LEU A 59 2.72 -6.11 9.13
N ALA A 60 1.68 -5.60 8.50
CA ALA A 60 1.40 -5.82 7.07
C ALA A 60 1.10 -4.51 6.37
N GLY A 61 1.74 -4.28 5.23
CA GLY A 61 1.44 -3.18 4.31
C GLY A 61 1.70 -3.66 2.89
N HIS A 62 0.77 -3.38 1.97
CA HIS A 62 0.87 -3.93 0.64
C HIS A 62 1.83 -3.16 -0.26
N MET A 63 2.46 -3.88 -1.19
CA MET A 63 3.43 -3.31 -2.12
C MET A 63 2.89 -3.23 -3.56
N ASP A 64 1.71 -3.75 -3.83
CA ASP A 64 1.05 -3.58 -5.11
C ASP A 64 0.36 -2.22 -5.25
N GLU A 65 0.02 -1.89 -6.47
CA GLU A 65 -0.70 -0.67 -6.86
C GLU A 65 -1.78 -1.01 -7.88
N ILE A 66 -2.83 -0.18 -7.96
CA ILE A 66 -3.86 -0.27 -8.99
C ILE A 66 -3.29 -0.10 -10.40
N ALA A 67 -3.93 -0.74 -11.37
CA ALA A 67 -3.54 -0.64 -12.77
C ALA A 67 -4.72 -0.84 -13.72
N LEU A 68 -4.49 -0.57 -15.01
CA LEU A 68 -5.29 -1.16 -16.07
C LEU A 68 -4.59 -2.43 -16.57
N LEU A 69 -5.35 -3.37 -17.16
CA LEU A 69 -4.81 -4.54 -17.83
C LEU A 69 -5.17 -4.51 -19.31
N VAL A 70 -4.22 -4.88 -20.17
CA VAL A 70 -4.48 -5.07 -21.61
C VAL A 70 -5.41 -6.26 -21.79
N THR A 71 -6.59 -6.04 -22.39
CA THR A 71 -7.61 -7.09 -22.60
C THR A 71 -7.80 -7.47 -24.06
N ALA A 72 -7.45 -6.57 -24.99
CA ALA A 72 -7.49 -6.82 -26.43
C ALA A 72 -6.63 -5.81 -27.19
N VAL A 73 -6.38 -6.08 -28.47
CA VAL A 73 -5.71 -5.15 -29.40
C VAL A 73 -6.62 -4.96 -30.62
N THR A 74 -6.84 -3.70 -31.03
CA THR A 74 -7.65 -3.37 -32.21
C THR A 74 -6.87 -3.64 -33.50
N GLN A 75 -7.54 -3.64 -34.65
CA GLN A 75 -6.88 -3.85 -35.95
C GLN A 75 -5.86 -2.74 -36.27
N GLU A 76 -6.11 -1.54 -35.75
CA GLU A 76 -5.25 -0.35 -35.92
C GLU A 76 -4.07 -0.32 -34.94
N GLY A 77 -3.98 -1.28 -33.99
CA GLY A 77 -2.87 -1.38 -33.04
C GLY A 77 -3.11 -0.72 -31.67
N PHE A 78 -4.29 -0.16 -31.39
CA PHE A 78 -4.61 0.38 -30.06
C PHE A 78 -4.87 -0.75 -29.08
N LEU A 79 -4.43 -0.56 -27.82
CA LEU A 79 -4.71 -1.52 -26.76
C LEU A 79 -6.04 -1.17 -26.08
N ARG A 80 -6.92 -2.16 -25.96
CA ARG A 80 -8.10 -2.07 -25.08
C ARG A 80 -7.71 -2.54 -23.70
N VAL A 81 -8.26 -1.90 -22.68
CA VAL A 81 -7.91 -2.17 -21.28
C VAL A 81 -9.14 -2.32 -20.41
N ASN A 82 -8.96 -2.92 -19.26
CA ASN A 82 -9.93 -2.92 -18.16
C ASN A 82 -9.18 -2.74 -16.84
N ARG A 83 -9.92 -2.45 -15.76
CA ARG A 83 -9.34 -2.18 -14.45
C ARG A 83 -8.84 -3.44 -13.74
N THR A 84 -7.79 -3.26 -12.94
CA THR A 84 -7.45 -4.10 -11.79
C THR A 84 -7.29 -3.18 -10.56
N GLY A 85 -8.04 -3.47 -9.50
CA GLY A 85 -8.16 -2.58 -8.34
C GLY A 85 -9.15 -1.42 -8.51
N GLY A 86 -9.03 -0.41 -7.66
CA GLY A 86 -9.94 0.73 -7.51
C GLY A 86 -9.78 1.84 -8.54
N VAL A 87 -9.61 1.51 -9.82
CA VAL A 87 -9.39 2.47 -10.91
C VAL A 87 -10.60 3.37 -11.20
N PHE A 88 -10.39 4.69 -11.23
CA PHE A 88 -11.35 5.70 -11.65
C PHE A 88 -11.03 6.18 -13.08
N ALA A 89 -11.74 5.67 -14.06
CA ALA A 89 -11.44 5.87 -15.49
C ALA A 89 -11.36 7.34 -15.95
N PRO A 90 -12.17 8.30 -15.44
CA PRO A 90 -12.08 9.71 -15.84
C PRO A 90 -10.72 10.37 -15.61
N LEU A 91 -9.85 9.81 -14.77
CA LEU A 91 -8.49 10.32 -14.54
C LEU A 91 -7.50 9.97 -15.66
N TYR A 92 -7.83 9.02 -16.54
CA TYR A 92 -6.84 8.47 -17.48
C TYR A 92 -6.71 9.21 -18.83
N PRO A 93 -7.78 9.73 -19.46
CA PRO A 93 -7.69 10.30 -20.81
C PRO A 93 -6.62 11.38 -20.95
N GLY A 94 -5.73 11.22 -21.93
CA GLY A 94 -4.64 12.17 -22.22
C GLY A 94 -3.39 12.02 -21.37
N HIS A 95 -3.38 11.12 -20.38
CA HIS A 95 -2.18 10.84 -19.59
C HIS A 95 -1.20 9.92 -20.33
N LYS A 96 0.10 10.10 -20.03
CA LYS A 96 1.14 9.15 -20.37
C LYS A 96 1.07 7.94 -19.46
N VAL A 97 1.38 6.78 -20.03
CA VAL A 97 1.34 5.49 -19.32
C VAL A 97 2.54 4.63 -19.70
N GLN A 98 2.82 3.65 -18.84
CA GLN A 98 3.75 2.56 -19.10
C GLN A 98 2.96 1.26 -19.15
N VAL A 99 3.12 0.48 -20.22
CA VAL A 99 2.70 -0.92 -20.29
C VAL A 99 3.86 -1.76 -19.78
N ILE A 100 3.66 -2.51 -18.72
CA ILE A 100 4.71 -3.30 -18.08
C ILE A 100 4.74 -4.68 -18.71
N THR A 101 5.64 -4.86 -19.66
CA THR A 101 5.79 -6.11 -20.43
C THR A 101 6.92 -6.97 -19.85
N GLU A 102 7.02 -8.23 -20.26
CA GLU A 102 8.13 -9.11 -19.88
C GLU A 102 9.50 -8.60 -20.36
N ARG A 103 9.52 -7.74 -21.38
CA ARG A 103 10.75 -7.14 -21.95
C ARG A 103 11.09 -5.79 -21.31
N GLY A 104 10.30 -5.34 -20.34
CA GLY A 104 10.43 -4.04 -19.70
C GLY A 104 9.28 -3.09 -20.07
N PRO A 105 9.31 -1.84 -19.56
CA PRO A 105 8.26 -0.87 -19.78
C PRO A 105 8.21 -0.41 -21.24
N LEU A 106 7.01 -0.37 -21.82
CA LEU A 106 6.69 0.22 -23.09
C LEU A 106 5.83 1.46 -22.87
N TYR A 107 6.26 2.60 -23.42
CA TYR A 107 5.55 3.87 -23.19
C TYR A 107 4.38 4.04 -24.16
N GLY A 108 3.30 4.66 -23.66
CA GLY A 108 2.12 4.97 -24.43
C GLY A 108 1.37 6.17 -23.89
N SER A 109 0.27 6.50 -24.54
CA SER A 109 -0.65 7.55 -24.12
C SER A 109 -2.07 7.03 -24.12
N VAL A 110 -2.86 7.46 -23.12
CA VAL A 110 -4.30 7.16 -23.12
C VAL A 110 -4.99 8.04 -24.14
N VAL A 111 -5.75 7.42 -25.03
CA VAL A 111 -6.50 8.15 -26.07
C VAL A 111 -7.43 9.17 -25.40
N PHE A 112 -7.46 10.37 -25.98
CA PHE A 112 -8.33 11.44 -25.54
C PHE A 112 -9.17 11.97 -26.70
N THR A 113 -10.49 12.07 -26.48
CA THR A 113 -11.40 12.79 -27.37
C THR A 113 -12.30 13.73 -26.56
N ARG A 114 -12.86 14.76 -27.23
CA ARG A 114 -13.80 15.69 -26.59
C ARG A 114 -15.08 14.98 -26.12
N GLU A 115 -15.47 13.93 -26.81
CA GLU A 115 -16.64 13.10 -26.48
C GLU A 115 -16.37 12.32 -25.20
N MET A 116 -15.17 11.72 -25.02
CA MET A 116 -14.77 11.05 -23.77
C MET A 116 -14.81 12.01 -22.59
N ALA A 117 -14.32 13.24 -22.75
CA ALA A 117 -14.30 14.26 -21.70
C ALA A 117 -15.70 14.70 -21.23
N LYS A 118 -16.75 14.45 -22.05
CA LYS A 118 -18.14 14.78 -21.74
C LYS A 118 -18.95 13.57 -21.24
N LYS A 119 -18.36 12.38 -21.26
CA LYS A 119 -19.02 11.14 -20.88
C LYS A 119 -19.08 11.03 -19.35
N GLU A 120 -20.28 11.14 -18.75
CA GLU A 120 -20.48 11.08 -17.30
C GLU A 120 -20.18 9.68 -16.73
N ASP A 121 -20.39 8.63 -17.50
CA ASP A 121 -20.23 7.23 -17.14
C ASP A 121 -19.00 6.56 -17.80
N LEU A 122 -17.91 7.31 -18.02
CA LEU A 122 -16.69 6.78 -18.61
C LEU A 122 -16.17 5.60 -17.75
N ALA A 123 -16.12 4.41 -18.37
CA ALA A 123 -15.69 3.20 -17.71
C ALA A 123 -14.28 2.76 -18.19
N PRO A 124 -13.51 1.98 -17.40
CA PRO A 124 -12.18 1.51 -17.83
C PRO A 124 -12.16 0.81 -19.17
N LYS A 125 -13.20 0.05 -19.51
CA LYS A 125 -13.36 -0.64 -20.81
C LYS A 125 -13.50 0.31 -22.02
N ASP A 126 -13.78 1.60 -21.78
CA ASP A 126 -13.89 2.63 -22.83
C ASP A 126 -12.55 3.28 -23.13
N LEU A 127 -11.50 2.98 -22.34
CA LEU A 127 -10.17 3.51 -22.51
C LEU A 127 -9.40 2.72 -23.58
N TYR A 128 -8.58 3.43 -24.33
CA TYR A 128 -7.62 2.86 -25.29
C TYR A 128 -6.25 3.44 -25.03
N ILE A 129 -5.22 2.60 -25.22
CA ILE A 129 -3.82 3.03 -25.11
C ILE A 129 -3.21 3.03 -26.50
N ASP A 130 -2.62 4.14 -26.85
CA ASP A 130 -1.81 4.31 -28.06
C ASP A 130 -0.34 4.11 -27.71
N ILE A 131 0.28 3.08 -28.26
CA ILE A 131 1.72 2.76 -28.12
C ILE A 131 2.50 3.06 -29.42
N GLY A 132 1.86 3.71 -30.41
CA GLY A 132 2.44 4.01 -31.71
C GLY A 132 2.50 2.83 -32.69
N ALA A 133 1.81 1.72 -32.39
CA ALA A 133 1.76 0.57 -33.28
C ALA A 133 0.92 0.87 -34.54
N LYS A 134 1.30 0.22 -35.66
CA LYS A 134 0.67 0.46 -36.98
C LYS A 134 -0.40 -0.58 -37.34
N SER A 135 -0.44 -1.68 -36.59
CA SER A 135 -1.41 -2.77 -36.78
C SER A 135 -1.52 -3.60 -35.52
N LYS A 136 -2.51 -4.48 -35.49
CA LYS A 136 -2.68 -5.46 -34.43
C LYS A 136 -1.46 -6.36 -34.25
N GLU A 137 -0.90 -6.84 -35.34
CA GLU A 137 0.28 -7.73 -35.36
C GLU A 137 1.51 -6.98 -34.82
N ASP A 138 1.68 -5.72 -35.21
CA ASP A 138 2.76 -4.85 -34.71
C ASP A 138 2.64 -4.67 -33.19
N ALA A 139 1.46 -4.32 -32.67
CA ALA A 139 1.23 -4.20 -31.24
C ALA A 139 1.48 -5.52 -30.49
N LEU A 140 0.96 -6.65 -30.97
CA LEU A 140 1.14 -7.97 -30.35
C LEU A 140 2.59 -8.48 -30.39
N ALA A 141 3.45 -7.92 -31.22
CA ALA A 141 4.90 -8.20 -31.17
C ALA A 141 5.57 -7.60 -29.92
N HIS A 142 4.92 -6.63 -29.24
CA HIS A 142 5.46 -5.88 -28.10
C HIS A 142 4.71 -6.09 -26.80
N VAL A 143 3.40 -6.38 -26.85
CA VAL A 143 2.55 -6.53 -25.65
C VAL A 143 1.83 -7.87 -25.64
N SER A 144 1.49 -8.32 -24.46
CA SER A 144 0.66 -9.51 -24.22
C SER A 144 -0.66 -9.12 -23.55
N LEU A 145 -1.69 -9.93 -23.73
CA LEU A 145 -2.91 -9.80 -22.94
C LEU A 145 -2.59 -10.06 -21.47
N GLY A 146 -3.08 -9.20 -20.59
CA GLY A 146 -2.78 -9.23 -19.16
C GLY A 146 -1.57 -8.38 -18.75
N ASP A 147 -0.86 -7.72 -19.67
CA ASP A 147 0.16 -6.77 -19.29
C ASP A 147 -0.48 -5.56 -18.58
N PRO A 148 0.00 -5.17 -17.40
CA PRO A 148 -0.53 -4.02 -16.69
C PRO A 148 -0.09 -2.70 -17.31
N VAL A 149 -0.96 -1.71 -17.17
CA VAL A 149 -0.74 -0.32 -17.61
C VAL A 149 -0.89 0.58 -16.41
N ILE A 150 0.17 1.31 -16.09
CA ILE A 150 0.24 2.26 -14.98
C ILE A 150 0.50 3.67 -15.50
N PHE A 151 0.23 4.69 -14.69
CA PHE A 151 0.58 6.06 -15.03
C PHE A 151 2.11 6.23 -15.13
N ASP A 152 2.57 6.95 -16.15
CA ASP A 152 3.96 7.37 -16.29
C ASP A 152 4.14 8.72 -15.59
N THR A 153 4.33 8.68 -14.28
CA THR A 153 4.51 9.87 -13.43
C THR A 153 5.67 9.69 -12.47
N ASP A 154 6.41 10.78 -12.25
CA ASP A 154 7.48 10.85 -11.25
C ASP A 154 6.91 11.19 -9.87
N CYS A 155 7.55 10.66 -8.84
CA CYS A 155 7.35 11.15 -7.48
C CYS A 155 8.20 12.41 -7.25
N ARG A 156 7.60 13.45 -6.64
CA ARG A 156 8.26 14.75 -6.43
C ARG A 156 7.98 15.31 -5.05
N GLU A 157 8.96 16.02 -4.50
CA GLU A 157 8.75 16.80 -3.29
C GLU A 157 7.95 18.07 -3.62
N LEU A 158 7.01 18.38 -2.74
CA LEU A 158 6.25 19.62 -2.70
C LEU A 158 6.71 20.49 -1.52
N LEU A 159 6.07 21.64 -1.32
CA LEU A 159 6.34 22.47 -0.16
C LEU A 159 6.03 21.75 1.16
N ASN A 160 6.69 22.18 2.24
CA ASN A 160 6.47 21.73 3.61
C ASN A 160 6.67 20.21 3.83
N GLY A 161 7.55 19.57 3.06
CA GLY A 161 7.85 18.17 3.19
C GLY A 161 6.72 17.25 2.71
N CYS A 162 5.76 17.77 1.96
CA CYS A 162 4.81 16.96 1.24
C CYS A 162 5.48 16.31 0.01
N VAL A 163 4.91 15.21 -0.44
CA VAL A 163 5.36 14.48 -1.63
C VAL A 163 4.15 14.13 -2.48
N THR A 164 4.34 14.11 -3.80
CA THR A 164 3.30 13.70 -4.75
C THR A 164 3.82 12.64 -5.69
N GLY A 165 2.99 11.70 -6.04
CA GLY A 165 3.30 10.60 -6.97
C GLY A 165 2.15 9.63 -7.07
N ARG A 166 2.32 8.56 -7.86
CA ARG A 166 1.37 7.45 -7.92
C ARG A 166 1.76 6.35 -6.93
N GLY A 167 0.77 5.58 -6.48
CA GLY A 167 0.98 4.34 -5.72
C GLY A 167 1.73 4.54 -4.39
N MET A 168 1.57 5.69 -3.72
CA MET A 168 1.85 5.80 -2.29
C MET A 168 0.90 4.88 -1.52
N ASP A 169 -0.28 4.71 -2.03
CA ASP A 169 -1.17 3.59 -1.76
C ASP A 169 -0.66 2.32 -2.45
N ASN A 170 -0.10 1.33 -1.72
CA ASN A 170 0.33 1.46 -0.30
C ASN A 170 1.81 1.12 -0.17
N ARG A 171 2.63 1.49 -1.20
CA ARG A 171 4.09 1.33 -1.12
C ARG A 171 4.70 2.11 0.03
N ALA A 172 4.04 3.22 0.45
CA ALA A 172 4.41 3.94 1.65
C ALA A 172 4.20 3.10 2.92
N GLY A 173 3.10 2.35 3.02
CA GLY A 173 2.84 1.42 4.12
C GLY A 173 3.84 0.26 4.16
N ALA A 174 4.13 -0.37 3.02
CA ALA A 174 5.17 -1.39 2.93
C ALA A 174 6.54 -0.85 3.38
N PHE A 175 6.89 0.37 2.97
CA PHE A 175 8.11 1.05 3.42
C PHE A 175 8.13 1.28 4.93
N ILE A 176 7.01 1.78 5.50
CA ILE A 176 6.86 2.01 6.94
C ILE A 176 7.04 0.71 7.72
N VAL A 177 6.45 -0.39 7.25
CA VAL A 177 6.61 -1.70 7.87
C VAL A 177 8.09 -2.09 7.96
N MET A 178 8.85 -1.98 6.87
CA MET A 178 10.27 -2.33 6.84
C MET A 178 11.11 -1.44 7.77
N GLU A 179 10.90 -0.12 7.73
CA GLU A 179 11.62 0.84 8.57
C GLU A 179 11.25 0.69 10.07
N ALA A 180 9.98 0.40 10.39
CA ALA A 180 9.53 0.17 11.77
C ALA A 180 10.16 -1.11 12.35
N VAL A 181 10.24 -2.19 11.59
CA VAL A 181 10.93 -3.44 12.00
C VAL A 181 12.41 -3.18 12.24
N LYS A 182 13.08 -2.48 11.32
CA LYS A 182 14.49 -2.09 11.48
C LYS A 182 14.71 -1.30 12.77
N LYS A 183 13.91 -0.26 13.00
CA LYS A 183 14.00 0.58 14.19
C LYS A 183 13.66 -0.18 15.48
N ALA A 184 12.65 -1.07 15.45
CA ALA A 184 12.31 -1.92 16.60
C ALA A 184 13.47 -2.86 16.99
N ARG A 185 14.24 -3.37 16.01
CA ARG A 185 15.47 -4.12 16.28
C ARG A 185 16.48 -3.27 17.02
N GLU A 186 16.73 -2.05 16.56
CA GLU A 186 17.66 -1.10 17.19
C GLU A 186 17.25 -0.76 18.64
N MET A 187 15.93 -0.74 18.91
CA MET A 187 15.36 -0.52 20.23
C MET A 187 15.33 -1.77 21.13
N GLY A 188 15.71 -2.94 20.61
CA GLY A 188 15.79 -4.18 21.38
C GLY A 188 14.43 -4.79 21.70
N CYS A 189 13.47 -4.82 20.76
CA CYS A 189 12.16 -5.43 20.98
C CYS A 189 12.27 -6.91 21.40
N ALA A 190 11.42 -7.32 22.36
CA ALA A 190 11.44 -8.66 22.98
C ALA A 190 10.56 -9.68 22.25
N VAL A 191 9.59 -9.24 21.47
CA VAL A 191 8.62 -10.10 20.78
C VAL A 191 9.11 -10.57 19.41
N GLY A 192 8.54 -11.64 18.88
CA GLY A 192 8.73 -12.05 17.49
C GLY A 192 8.04 -11.07 16.57
N VAL A 193 8.78 -10.40 15.67
CA VAL A 193 8.21 -9.43 14.72
C VAL A 193 8.30 -9.97 13.30
N TYR A 194 7.21 -9.92 12.59
CA TYR A 194 7.06 -10.30 11.20
C TYR A 194 6.54 -9.08 10.43
N GLY A 195 7.43 -8.35 9.76
CA GLY A 195 7.05 -7.23 8.91
C GLY A 195 6.87 -7.68 7.48
N ALA A 196 5.65 -7.70 7.00
CA ALA A 196 5.29 -8.19 5.67
C ALA A 196 5.01 -7.03 4.70
N ALA A 197 5.71 -7.02 3.57
CA ALA A 197 5.26 -6.35 2.36
C ALA A 197 4.41 -7.37 1.58
N THR A 198 3.11 -7.16 1.57
CA THR A 198 2.12 -8.08 1.02
C THR A 198 1.84 -7.80 -0.44
N VAL A 199 1.35 -8.81 -1.17
CA VAL A 199 0.98 -8.70 -2.59
C VAL A 199 -0.54 -8.78 -2.77
N GLY A 200 -1.05 -8.15 -3.84
CA GLY A 200 -2.41 -8.34 -4.34
C GLY A 200 -3.50 -7.84 -3.39
N GLU A 201 -3.25 -6.82 -2.57
CA GLU A 201 -4.27 -6.21 -1.71
C GLU A 201 -5.39 -5.61 -2.54
N GLU A 202 -5.03 -4.81 -3.55
CA GLU A 202 -5.92 -4.09 -4.47
C GLU A 202 -6.91 -4.98 -5.23
N THR A 203 -6.68 -6.29 -5.18
CA THR A 203 -7.51 -7.26 -5.89
C THR A 203 -8.18 -8.27 -4.98
N THR A 204 -7.40 -8.98 -4.17
CA THR A 204 -7.87 -10.16 -3.43
C THR A 204 -7.45 -10.20 -1.97
N MET A 205 -6.47 -9.40 -1.53
CA MET A 205 -5.81 -9.46 -0.21
C MET A 205 -5.18 -10.82 0.09
N ASN A 206 -4.89 -11.63 -0.93
CA ASN A 206 -4.42 -13.02 -0.75
C ASN A 206 -3.05 -13.08 -0.06
N GLY A 207 -2.12 -12.16 -0.37
CA GLY A 207 -0.83 -12.07 0.29
C GLY A 207 -1.00 -12.00 1.81
N ALA A 208 -1.76 -11.03 2.29
CA ALA A 208 -2.02 -10.84 3.71
C ALA A 208 -2.69 -12.06 4.37
N TYR A 209 -3.65 -12.68 3.69
CA TYR A 209 -4.31 -13.88 4.19
C TYR A 209 -3.32 -15.03 4.39
N PHE A 210 -2.48 -15.30 3.39
CA PHE A 210 -1.56 -16.42 3.45
C PHE A 210 -0.38 -16.17 4.37
N VAL A 211 0.17 -14.94 4.41
CA VAL A 211 1.24 -14.62 5.37
C VAL A 211 0.74 -14.74 6.81
N ALA A 212 -0.46 -14.24 7.13
CA ALA A 212 -1.04 -14.39 8.45
C ALA A 212 -1.31 -15.85 8.82
N SER A 213 -1.77 -16.66 7.86
CA SER A 213 -2.01 -18.10 8.04
C SER A 213 -0.72 -18.86 8.36
N ARG A 214 0.42 -18.48 7.76
CA ARG A 214 1.74 -19.10 7.98
C ARG A 214 2.39 -18.62 9.27
N VAL A 215 2.34 -17.32 9.55
CA VAL A 215 2.94 -16.69 10.75
C VAL A 215 2.18 -17.07 12.01
N LYS A 216 0.85 -17.20 11.92
CA LYS A 216 -0.06 -17.43 13.06
C LYS A 216 0.18 -16.41 14.18
N PRO A 217 0.04 -15.10 13.89
CA PRO A 217 0.41 -14.06 14.83
C PRO A 217 -0.52 -14.02 16.05
N SER A 218 0.04 -13.61 17.19
CA SER A 218 -0.71 -13.32 18.42
C SER A 218 -1.53 -12.03 18.26
N LEU A 219 -1.02 -11.07 17.47
CA LEU A 219 -1.70 -9.85 17.08
C LEU A 219 -1.16 -9.36 15.72
N ALA A 220 -1.92 -8.48 15.07
CA ALA A 220 -1.49 -7.84 13.84
C ALA A 220 -1.80 -6.33 13.81
N ILE A 221 -0.97 -5.57 13.11
CA ILE A 221 -1.24 -4.18 12.73
C ILE A 221 -1.17 -4.11 11.21
N ALA A 222 -2.28 -3.75 10.58
CA ALA A 222 -2.28 -3.34 9.19
C ALA A 222 -1.77 -1.90 9.10
N VAL A 223 -0.96 -1.62 8.09
CA VAL A 223 -0.42 -0.29 7.80
C VAL A 223 -0.88 0.06 6.40
N ASP A 224 -1.73 1.06 6.30
CA ASP A 224 -2.36 1.43 5.04
C ASP A 224 -2.52 2.95 4.94
N VAL A 225 -3.07 3.44 3.85
CA VAL A 225 -3.42 4.85 3.68
C VAL A 225 -4.87 5.11 4.10
N THR A 226 -5.23 6.36 4.29
CA THR A 226 -6.63 6.79 4.44
C THR A 226 -6.87 8.13 3.79
N TYR A 227 -8.11 8.36 3.34
CA TYR A 227 -8.52 9.64 2.77
C TYR A 227 -8.43 10.77 3.78
N THR A 228 -7.88 11.90 3.35
CA THR A 228 -7.92 13.13 4.15
C THR A 228 -9.17 13.96 3.85
N SER A 229 -9.48 14.89 4.75
CA SER A 229 -10.60 15.82 4.60
C SER A 229 -10.14 17.27 4.41
N ASP A 230 -8.85 17.51 4.25
CA ASP A 230 -8.23 18.84 4.26
C ASP A 230 -8.05 19.45 2.85
N TYR A 231 -8.93 19.11 1.90
CA TYR A 231 -8.95 19.67 0.56
C TYR A 231 -10.38 20.03 0.11
N PRO A 232 -10.54 20.91 -0.91
CA PRO A 232 -11.86 21.39 -1.33
C PRO A 232 -12.81 20.26 -1.74
N GLY A 233 -14.07 20.34 -1.31
CA GLY A 233 -15.13 19.43 -1.71
C GLY A 233 -15.33 18.20 -0.81
N VAL A 234 -14.58 18.08 0.29
CA VAL A 234 -14.70 16.99 1.27
C VAL A 234 -15.44 17.46 2.52
N ASP A 235 -16.37 16.62 3.00
CA ASP A 235 -17.09 16.84 4.26
C ASP A 235 -16.34 16.18 5.43
N THR A 236 -15.80 17.01 6.34
CA THR A 236 -15.10 16.53 7.55
C THR A 236 -16.00 15.81 8.55
N ALA A 237 -17.31 15.96 8.45
CA ALA A 237 -18.25 15.29 9.34
C ALA A 237 -18.47 13.81 8.99
N ALA A 238 -18.04 13.37 7.81
CA ALA A 238 -18.32 12.01 7.35
C ALA A 238 -17.46 10.93 8.08
N THR A 239 -16.16 11.17 8.23
CA THR A 239 -15.21 10.19 8.80
C THR A 239 -14.30 10.76 9.89
N GLY A 240 -14.21 12.07 10.00
CA GLY A 240 -13.32 12.81 10.91
C GLY A 240 -12.49 13.86 10.16
N ASP A 241 -11.88 14.77 10.91
CA ASP A 241 -10.97 15.79 10.37
C ASP A 241 -9.54 15.20 10.28
N VAL A 242 -9.24 14.54 9.17
CA VAL A 242 -7.94 13.95 8.87
C VAL A 242 -7.18 14.83 7.90
N ARG A 243 -5.93 15.17 8.23
CA ARG A 243 -5.10 16.13 7.50
C ARG A 243 -3.73 15.58 7.17
N VAL A 244 -3.21 15.90 5.99
CA VAL A 244 -1.80 15.67 5.65
C VAL A 244 -0.92 16.54 6.56
N GLY A 245 0.11 15.95 7.16
CA GLY A 245 0.97 16.61 8.13
C GLY A 245 0.44 16.59 9.57
N GLY A 246 -0.72 15.97 9.81
CA GLY A 246 -1.32 15.85 11.15
C GLY A 246 -0.85 14.64 11.95
N GLY A 247 0.02 13.80 11.41
CA GLY A 247 0.53 12.58 12.02
C GLY A 247 -0.26 11.32 11.64
N PRO A 248 0.17 10.15 12.15
CA PRO A 248 -0.52 8.87 11.94
C PRO A 248 -1.99 8.90 12.31
N VAL A 249 -2.81 8.16 11.57
CA VAL A 249 -4.25 8.04 11.84
C VAL A 249 -4.53 6.70 12.51
N LEU A 250 -5.19 6.74 13.67
CA LEU A 250 -5.68 5.54 14.38
C LEU A 250 -7.17 5.38 14.12
N VAL A 251 -7.52 4.31 13.44
CA VAL A 251 -8.89 4.07 12.96
C VAL A 251 -9.74 3.40 14.04
N ASN A 252 -10.78 4.07 14.49
CA ASN A 252 -11.81 3.47 15.33
C ASN A 252 -12.79 2.69 14.44
N ASN A 253 -12.66 1.37 14.46
CA ASN A 253 -13.48 0.45 13.67
C ASN A 253 -13.98 -0.70 14.58
N PRO A 254 -15.21 -1.21 14.38
CA PRO A 254 -15.74 -2.33 15.19
C PRO A 254 -14.88 -3.59 15.15
N SER A 255 -14.13 -3.83 14.08
CA SER A 255 -13.23 -4.99 13.95
C SER A 255 -11.87 -4.77 14.60
N CYS A 256 -11.47 -3.52 14.86
CA CYS A 256 -10.20 -3.20 15.50
C CYS A 256 -10.24 -3.49 17.01
N HIS A 257 -9.18 -4.14 17.50
CA HIS A 257 -9.09 -4.53 18.92
C HIS A 257 -8.77 -3.33 19.82
N ARG A 258 -9.68 -2.97 20.71
CA ARG A 258 -9.60 -1.76 21.56
C ARG A 258 -8.33 -1.69 22.43
N LYS A 259 -7.82 -2.82 22.90
CA LYS A 259 -6.59 -2.85 23.70
C LYS A 259 -5.38 -2.47 22.85
N LEU A 260 -5.32 -2.94 21.60
CA LEU A 260 -4.24 -2.55 20.66
C LEU A 260 -4.28 -1.06 20.35
N GLN A 261 -5.46 -0.48 20.12
CA GLN A 261 -5.60 0.97 19.92
C GLN A 261 -5.08 1.78 21.11
N ARG A 262 -5.39 1.34 22.36
CA ARG A 262 -4.85 2.00 23.54
C ARG A 262 -3.33 1.88 23.65
N LEU A 263 -2.76 0.74 23.29
CA LEU A 263 -1.30 0.55 23.28
C LEU A 263 -0.62 1.42 22.22
N LEU A 264 -1.19 1.52 21.01
CA LEU A 264 -0.70 2.42 19.97
C LEU A 264 -0.75 3.89 20.44
N ARG A 265 -1.84 4.35 21.05
CA ARG A 265 -1.92 5.71 21.61
C ARG A 265 -0.85 5.98 22.67
N ARG A 266 -0.62 5.04 23.58
CA ARG A 266 0.45 5.15 24.59
C ARG A 266 1.84 5.22 23.97
N ALA A 267 2.09 4.44 22.93
CA ALA A 267 3.36 4.49 22.19
C ALA A 267 3.55 5.86 21.52
N ALA A 268 2.49 6.43 20.94
CA ALA A 268 2.51 7.78 20.36
C ALA A 268 2.79 8.85 21.43
N GLU A 269 2.07 8.81 22.56
CA GLU A 269 2.27 9.73 23.69
C GLU A 269 3.71 9.68 24.21
N LYS A 270 4.28 8.49 24.37
CA LYS A 270 5.66 8.29 24.84
C LYS A 270 6.70 8.92 23.90
N GLN A 271 6.43 8.94 22.60
CA GLN A 271 7.29 9.54 21.59
C GLN A 271 6.94 11.01 21.27
N GLY A 272 5.90 11.57 21.88
CA GLY A 272 5.41 12.92 21.56
C GLY A 272 4.84 13.05 20.15
N ILE A 273 4.35 11.93 19.57
CA ILE A 273 3.79 11.90 18.22
C ILE A 273 2.31 12.31 18.30
N ALA A 274 1.95 13.36 17.56
CA ALA A 274 0.55 13.69 17.34
C ALA A 274 -0.11 12.57 16.51
N VAL A 275 -1.30 12.12 16.93
CA VAL A 275 -2.08 11.13 16.19
C VAL A 275 -3.47 11.67 15.91
N GLN A 276 -3.98 11.36 14.73
CA GLN A 276 -5.33 11.68 14.30
C GLN A 276 -6.27 10.50 14.57
N THR A 277 -7.56 10.73 14.52
CA THR A 277 -8.56 9.68 14.71
C THR A 277 -9.57 9.72 13.58
N GLU A 278 -9.80 8.58 12.98
CA GLU A 278 -10.85 8.33 11.99
C GLU A 278 -11.87 7.35 12.56
N ALA A 279 -13.13 7.48 12.15
CA ALA A 279 -14.20 6.53 12.44
C ALA A 279 -14.64 5.82 11.16
N ALA A 280 -14.43 4.51 11.09
CA ALA A 280 -14.87 3.66 9.99
C ALA A 280 -15.89 2.65 10.49
N THR A 281 -17.07 2.55 9.83
CA THR A 281 -18.21 1.77 10.31
C THR A 281 -18.32 0.37 9.71
N GLY A 282 -17.64 0.11 8.59
CA GLY A 282 -17.73 -1.13 7.82
C GLY A 282 -16.42 -1.91 7.80
N ARG A 283 -16.14 -2.53 6.66
CA ARG A 283 -14.82 -3.09 6.37
C ARG A 283 -13.78 -1.97 6.34
N THR A 284 -12.55 -2.31 6.68
CA THR A 284 -11.46 -1.32 6.64
C THR A 284 -10.99 -1.06 5.22
N GLY A 285 -11.21 -2.01 4.29
CA GLY A 285 -10.69 -1.95 2.92
C GLY A 285 -9.18 -2.13 2.88
N THR A 286 -8.60 -2.84 3.85
CA THR A 286 -7.16 -3.06 3.99
C THR A 286 -6.87 -4.54 4.24
N ASP A 287 -5.61 -4.93 4.22
CA ASP A 287 -5.12 -6.26 4.61
C ASP A 287 -5.66 -6.75 5.96
N GLY A 288 -6.00 -5.84 6.87
CA GLY A 288 -6.63 -6.16 8.15
C GLY A 288 -7.92 -6.95 8.02
N ASP A 289 -8.69 -6.71 6.96
CA ASP A 289 -9.98 -7.37 6.70
C ASP A 289 -9.89 -8.88 6.48
N VAL A 290 -8.72 -9.39 6.08
CA VAL A 290 -8.49 -10.82 5.90
C VAL A 290 -7.60 -11.40 7.00
N ILE A 291 -6.62 -10.64 7.50
CA ILE A 291 -5.72 -11.08 8.57
C ILE A 291 -6.51 -11.53 9.80
N HIS A 292 -7.48 -10.72 10.27
CA HIS A 292 -8.21 -11.01 11.50
C HIS A 292 -9.08 -12.28 11.42
N LYS A 293 -9.36 -12.77 10.20
CA LYS A 293 -10.16 -13.99 9.95
C LYS A 293 -9.31 -15.26 9.92
N THR A 294 -7.98 -15.16 10.01
CA THR A 294 -7.11 -16.33 9.95
C THR A 294 -7.09 -17.09 11.27
N GLY A 295 -6.87 -18.42 11.18
CA GLY A 295 -6.74 -19.30 12.34
C GLY A 295 -7.95 -19.26 13.28
N LYS A 296 -7.73 -18.93 14.54
CA LYS A 296 -8.77 -18.77 15.58
C LYS A 296 -9.30 -17.34 15.72
N GLY A 297 -8.96 -16.49 14.78
CA GLY A 297 -9.16 -15.04 14.84
C GLY A 297 -7.94 -14.32 15.41
N VAL A 298 -7.42 -13.34 14.68
CA VAL A 298 -6.25 -12.54 15.07
C VAL A 298 -6.71 -11.18 15.57
N PRO A 299 -6.42 -10.79 16.82
CA PRO A 299 -6.60 -9.41 17.28
C PRO A 299 -5.80 -8.46 16.38
N PHE A 300 -6.45 -7.47 15.76
CA PHE A 300 -5.77 -6.54 14.90
C PHE A 300 -6.14 -5.09 15.16
N SER A 301 -5.30 -4.17 14.69
CA SER A 301 -5.59 -2.75 14.59
C SER A 301 -5.03 -2.20 13.29
N LEU A 302 -5.37 -0.96 12.96
CA LEU A 302 -4.96 -0.27 11.75
C LEU A 302 -4.26 1.04 12.13
N VAL A 303 -3.12 1.30 11.49
CA VAL A 303 -2.42 2.58 11.49
C VAL A 303 -2.40 3.09 10.06
N SER A 304 -3.02 4.25 9.81
CA SER A 304 -3.13 4.77 8.46
C SER A 304 -2.29 6.03 8.25
N ILE A 305 -1.83 6.19 7.02
CA ILE A 305 -1.11 7.35 6.51
C ILE A 305 -2.14 8.28 5.88
N PRO A 306 -2.25 9.55 6.30
CA PRO A 306 -3.16 10.48 5.65
C PRO A 306 -2.71 10.76 4.21
N LEU A 307 -3.59 10.55 3.23
CA LEU A 307 -3.31 10.69 1.81
C LEU A 307 -4.43 11.46 1.10
N ARG A 308 -4.06 12.47 0.32
CA ARG A 308 -4.98 13.14 -0.61
C ARG A 308 -4.96 12.44 -1.96
N TYR A 309 -6.10 12.44 -2.63
CA TYR A 309 -6.22 12.01 -4.04
C TYR A 309 -5.82 10.54 -4.27
N MET A 310 -6.05 9.68 -3.27
CA MET A 310 -5.82 8.23 -3.35
C MET A 310 -6.34 7.66 -4.68
N HIS A 311 -5.64 6.67 -5.24
CA HIS A 311 -5.96 6.07 -6.54
C HIS A 311 -5.86 7.03 -7.74
N SER A 312 -5.08 8.11 -7.59
CA SER A 312 -4.81 9.04 -8.69
C SER A 312 -3.33 9.03 -9.12
N PRO A 313 -2.98 9.60 -10.28
CA PRO A 313 -1.58 9.71 -10.68
C PRO A 313 -0.77 10.71 -9.84
N ALA A 314 -1.42 11.44 -8.93
CA ALA A 314 -0.84 12.54 -8.17
C ALA A 314 -1.33 12.55 -6.72
N GLU A 315 -1.26 11.41 -6.07
CA GLU A 315 -1.48 11.28 -4.62
C GLU A 315 -0.55 12.22 -3.86
N VAL A 316 -1.01 12.76 -2.73
CA VAL A 316 -0.20 13.68 -1.89
C VAL A 316 -0.21 13.22 -0.45
N GLY A 317 0.98 12.93 0.07
CA GLY A 317 1.25 12.59 1.46
C GLY A 317 2.33 13.48 2.09
N SER A 318 2.69 13.23 3.34
CA SER A 318 3.74 13.94 4.07
C SER A 318 4.84 13.00 4.56
N LEU A 319 6.09 13.39 4.34
CA LEU A 319 7.25 12.67 4.89
C LEU A 319 7.23 12.65 6.43
N ALA A 320 6.64 13.66 7.06
CA ALA A 320 6.50 13.71 8.51
C ALA A 320 5.50 12.68 9.02
N ASP A 321 4.39 12.45 8.31
CA ASP A 321 3.41 11.42 8.67
C ASP A 321 3.99 10.02 8.49
N ILE A 322 4.73 9.78 7.40
CA ILE A 322 5.45 8.52 7.17
C ILE A 322 6.44 8.26 8.31
N GLN A 323 7.25 9.26 8.68
CA GLN A 323 8.19 9.14 9.81
C GLN A 323 7.45 8.90 11.12
N GLY A 324 6.33 9.59 11.35
CA GLY A 324 5.50 9.41 12.54
C GLY A 324 4.94 7.99 12.65
N CYS A 325 4.51 7.38 11.54
CA CYS A 325 4.06 5.98 11.52
C CYS A 325 5.21 5.01 11.85
N ILE A 326 6.40 5.24 11.31
CA ILE A 326 7.60 4.42 11.62
C ILE A 326 7.91 4.48 13.11
N ASP A 327 7.95 5.68 13.66
CA ASP A 327 8.33 5.92 15.06
C ASP A 327 7.29 5.35 16.03
N LEU A 328 6.01 5.55 15.72
CA LEU A 328 4.89 4.97 16.46
C LEU A 328 4.96 3.44 16.51
N LEU A 329 5.10 2.80 15.36
CA LEU A 329 5.11 1.34 15.27
C LEU A 329 6.36 0.73 15.91
N ALA A 330 7.53 1.35 15.74
CA ALA A 330 8.75 0.90 16.40
C ALA A 330 8.63 0.98 17.92
N GLN A 331 8.08 2.08 18.47
CA GLN A 331 7.85 2.23 19.89
C GLN A 331 6.80 1.24 20.40
N PHE A 332 5.71 1.04 19.66
CA PHE A 332 4.71 0.03 19.98
C PHE A 332 5.34 -1.36 20.11
N LEU A 333 6.18 -1.77 19.13
CA LEU A 333 6.86 -3.06 19.16
C LEU A 333 7.85 -3.19 20.33
N ALA A 334 8.60 -2.12 20.62
CA ALA A 334 9.55 -2.11 21.73
C ALA A 334 8.90 -2.16 23.12
N ASP A 335 7.66 -1.67 23.23
CA ASP A 335 6.91 -1.67 24.49
C ASP A 335 6.10 -2.96 24.72
N LEU A 336 6.04 -3.86 23.73
CA LEU A 336 5.30 -5.11 23.88
C LEU A 336 6.03 -6.11 24.78
N ASP A 337 5.26 -6.70 25.71
CA ASP A 337 5.69 -7.81 26.55
C ASP A 337 5.11 -9.12 25.97
N PRO A 338 5.92 -10.20 25.84
CA PRO A 338 5.42 -11.50 25.39
C PRO A 338 4.30 -12.11 26.24
N SER A 339 4.12 -11.65 27.48
CA SER A 339 3.05 -12.06 28.38
C SER A 339 1.72 -11.29 28.20
N LEU A 340 1.66 -10.39 27.21
CA LEU A 340 0.48 -9.56 26.96
C LEU A 340 -0.77 -10.42 26.72
N ASP A 341 -1.73 -10.30 27.62
CA ASP A 341 -3.04 -10.90 27.47
C ASP A 341 -3.96 -10.01 26.60
N LEU A 342 -4.50 -10.56 25.54
CA LEU A 342 -5.41 -9.89 24.60
C LEU A 342 -6.87 -10.35 24.77
N THR A 343 -7.20 -11.13 25.80
CA THR A 343 -8.59 -11.47 26.08
C THR A 343 -9.43 -10.23 26.42
N TRP A 344 -10.71 -10.29 26.15
CA TRP A 344 -11.63 -9.15 26.31
C TRP A 344 -11.97 -8.88 27.79
N TYR A 345 -11.90 -9.90 28.61
CA TYR A 345 -12.31 -9.86 30.03
C TYR A 345 -11.18 -10.30 30.95
#